data_952343786c33ef8d84ac3504decf9659
#
_entry.id   952343786c33ef8d84ac3504decf9659
#
_cell.length_a   1.000
_cell.length_b   1.000
_cell.length_c   1.000
_cell.angle_alpha   90.00
_cell.angle_beta   90.00
_cell.angle_gamma   90.00
#
_symmetry.space_group_name_H-M   'P 1'
#
loop_
_entity.id
_entity.type
_entity.pdbx_description
1 polymer ?
#
loop_
_entity_poly.entity_id
_entity_poly.type
_entity_poly.pdbx_seq_one_letter_code
_entity_poly.pdbx_strand_id
1 'polypeptide(L)'
;IMLIIVVLAVTGYYVINKKITQDAADEVKLPNTEYGKLLAKDLDTAYPKTPTEVVKLYWRFNQCMYNEDDLSDSEFEGLLKQLRRLYDDELLSHSDNSWNKMLKNFKSDKKKYKSNKQKISSYIVQDNDDVKFGEEKGKECAILYTNTLVKKGSDRVRLYEKFMCRKDSSGNWKILGWSNAAKEGKKYFDNSEE
;
A
#
# COMPACT_ATOMS: atom_id res chain seq x y z
N ILE A 1 -32.77 29.20 -37.82
CA ILE A 1 -31.52 29.40 -37.01
C ILE A 1 -31.59 28.49 -35.76
N MET A 2 -32.75 28.30 -35.14
CA MET A 2 -32.90 27.46 -33.93
C MET A 2 -32.63 25.97 -34.15
N LEU A 3 -32.93 25.41 -35.32
CA LEU A 3 -32.71 24.00 -35.69
C LEU A 3 -31.22 23.62 -35.80
N ILE A 4 -30.38 24.54 -36.23
CA ILE A 4 -28.92 24.31 -36.40
C ILE A 4 -28.21 24.19 -35.02
N ILE A 5 -28.67 24.98 -34.03
CA ILE A 5 -28.09 24.95 -32.68
C ILE A 5 -28.39 23.62 -31.99
N VAL A 6 -29.58 23.06 -32.16
CA VAL A 6 -29.96 21.77 -31.58
C VAL A 6 -29.17 20.62 -32.21
N VAL A 7 -28.94 20.66 -33.54
CA VAL A 7 -28.12 19.64 -34.22
C VAL A 7 -26.63 19.68 -33.76
N LEU A 8 -26.08 20.86 -33.56
CA LEU A 8 -24.69 21.00 -33.03
C LEU A 8 -24.59 20.55 -31.58
N ALA A 9 -25.59 20.81 -30.75
CA ALA A 9 -25.60 20.32 -29.36
C ALA A 9 -25.71 18.80 -29.27
N VAL A 10 -26.52 18.17 -30.11
CA VAL A 10 -26.69 16.71 -30.15
C VAL A 10 -25.45 16.02 -30.73
N THR A 11 -24.84 16.58 -31.78
CA THR A 11 -23.58 16.02 -32.34
C THR A 11 -22.42 16.22 -31.39
N GLY A 12 -22.33 17.37 -30.70
CA GLY A 12 -21.31 17.61 -29.67
C GLY A 12 -21.46 16.62 -28.50
N TYR A 13 -22.67 16.43 -28.01
CA TYR A 13 -22.96 15.45 -26.97
C TYR A 13 -22.62 14.01 -27.41
N TYR A 14 -22.94 13.64 -28.65
CA TYR A 14 -22.65 12.31 -29.19
C TYR A 14 -21.15 12.05 -29.36
N VAL A 15 -20.38 13.05 -29.79
CA VAL A 15 -18.91 12.96 -29.93
C VAL A 15 -18.24 12.88 -28.56
N ILE A 16 -18.70 13.66 -27.59
CA ILE A 16 -18.19 13.63 -26.21
C ILE A 16 -18.51 12.27 -25.57
N ASN A 17 -19.75 11.81 -25.68
CA ASN A 17 -20.16 10.51 -25.14
C ASN A 17 -19.44 9.34 -25.81
N LYS A 18 -19.17 9.42 -27.14
CA LYS A 18 -18.41 8.40 -27.86
C LYS A 18 -16.94 8.38 -27.45
N LYS A 19 -16.33 9.54 -27.16
CA LYS A 19 -14.98 9.62 -26.57
C LYS A 19 -14.95 9.02 -25.15
N ILE A 20 -15.91 9.41 -24.30
CA ILE A 20 -16.00 8.87 -22.94
C ILE A 20 -16.24 7.35 -22.96
N THR A 21 -17.04 6.81 -23.89
CA THR A 21 -17.25 5.36 -24.04
C THR A 21 -16.09 4.65 -24.72
N GLN A 22 -15.29 5.31 -25.58
CA GLN A 22 -14.07 4.72 -26.12
C GLN A 22 -12.92 4.72 -25.11
N ASP A 23 -12.77 5.80 -24.32
CA ASP A 23 -11.80 5.85 -23.22
C ASP A 23 -12.16 4.88 -22.07
N ALA A 24 -13.46 4.53 -21.93
CA ALA A 24 -13.94 3.48 -21.01
C ALA A 24 -13.80 2.05 -21.59
N ALA A 25 -13.56 1.90 -22.90
CA ALA A 25 -13.44 0.60 -23.57
C ALA A 25 -11.99 0.09 -23.64
N ASP A 26 -10.99 0.91 -23.38
CA ASP A 26 -9.62 0.49 -23.05
C ASP A 26 -9.50 0.24 -21.53
N GLU A 27 -10.28 -0.72 -21.04
CA GLU A 27 -9.99 -1.36 -19.76
C GLU A 27 -8.59 -1.97 -19.91
N VAL A 28 -7.58 -1.27 -19.38
CA VAL A 28 -6.20 -1.76 -19.33
C VAL A 28 -6.26 -3.07 -18.57
N LYS A 29 -6.29 -4.18 -19.30
CA LYS A 29 -6.38 -5.52 -18.75
C LYS A 29 -5.07 -5.75 -17.99
N LEU A 30 -5.07 -5.44 -16.70
CA LEU A 30 -3.91 -5.61 -15.86
C LEU A 30 -3.47 -7.07 -15.89
N PRO A 31 -2.17 -7.34 -15.97
CA PRO A 31 -1.67 -8.71 -16.08
C PRO A 31 -2.05 -9.51 -14.83
N ASN A 32 -2.25 -10.83 -14.98
CA ASN A 32 -2.54 -11.73 -13.86
C ASN A 32 -1.27 -12.05 -13.04
N THR A 33 -0.56 -10.99 -12.67
CA THR A 33 0.63 -10.99 -11.82
C THR A 33 0.28 -10.43 -10.45
N GLU A 34 1.17 -10.56 -9.47
CA GLU A 34 0.94 -9.99 -8.15
C GLU A 34 0.80 -8.46 -8.21
N TYR A 35 1.66 -7.78 -8.98
CA TYR A 35 1.54 -6.33 -9.13
C TYR A 35 0.25 -5.91 -9.85
N GLY A 36 -0.20 -6.67 -10.85
CA GLY A 36 -1.48 -6.40 -11.52
C GLY A 36 -2.66 -6.53 -10.56
N LYS A 37 -2.67 -7.56 -9.70
CA LYS A 37 -3.70 -7.73 -8.65
C LYS A 37 -3.70 -6.61 -7.62
N LEU A 38 -2.51 -6.14 -7.24
CA LEU A 38 -2.37 -5.03 -6.29
C LEU A 38 -2.77 -3.68 -6.90
N LEU A 39 -2.47 -3.45 -8.19
CA LEU A 39 -2.92 -2.26 -8.91
C LEU A 39 -4.44 -2.24 -9.09
N ALA A 40 -5.05 -3.41 -9.40
CA ALA A 40 -6.49 -3.56 -9.56
C ALA A 40 -7.27 -3.55 -8.24
N LYS A 41 -6.57 -3.58 -7.08
CA LYS A 41 -7.25 -3.68 -5.79
C LYS A 41 -8.09 -2.43 -5.52
N ASP A 42 -9.40 -2.63 -5.44
CA ASP A 42 -10.34 -1.58 -5.07
C ASP A 42 -10.31 -1.37 -3.54
N LEU A 43 -9.65 -0.30 -3.12
CA LEU A 43 -9.59 0.11 -1.71
C LEU A 43 -10.75 1.05 -1.30
N ASP A 44 -11.67 1.37 -2.21
CA ASP A 44 -12.85 2.16 -1.87
C ASP A 44 -13.99 1.25 -1.39
N THR A 45 -14.16 0.09 -2.04
CA THR A 45 -15.22 -0.87 -1.70
C THR A 45 -14.72 -2.07 -0.88
N ALA A 46 -13.45 -2.45 -1.01
CA ALA A 46 -12.84 -3.62 -0.38
C ALA A 46 -11.60 -3.27 0.48
N TYR A 47 -11.75 -2.25 1.33
CA TYR A 47 -10.69 -1.87 2.27
C TYR A 47 -10.50 -2.93 3.36
N PRO A 48 -9.25 -3.20 3.81
CA PRO A 48 -8.99 -4.13 4.91
C PRO A 48 -9.71 -3.73 6.20
N LYS A 49 -10.33 -4.69 6.87
CA LYS A 49 -11.22 -4.44 8.02
C LYS A 49 -10.50 -4.42 9.37
N THR A 50 -9.32 -5.02 9.45
CA THR A 50 -8.53 -5.13 10.69
C THR A 50 -7.16 -4.50 10.53
N PRO A 51 -6.52 -4.05 11.62
CA PRO A 51 -5.15 -3.53 11.57
C PRO A 51 -4.16 -4.58 11.04
N THR A 52 -4.35 -5.85 11.37
CA THR A 52 -3.55 -6.97 10.85
C THR A 52 -3.64 -7.07 9.33
N GLU A 53 -4.84 -6.98 8.76
CA GLU A 53 -5.04 -7.03 7.30
C GLU A 53 -4.42 -5.80 6.61
N VAL A 54 -4.50 -4.61 7.21
CA VAL A 54 -3.86 -3.39 6.69
C VAL A 54 -2.34 -3.56 6.63
N VAL A 55 -1.73 -4.06 7.71
CA VAL A 55 -0.27 -4.27 7.76
C VAL A 55 0.16 -5.44 6.87
N LYS A 56 -0.65 -6.52 6.73
CA LYS A 56 -0.42 -7.58 5.74
C LYS A 56 -0.42 -7.00 4.31
N LEU A 57 -1.36 -6.13 3.99
CA LEU A 57 -1.43 -5.48 2.69
C LEU A 57 -0.26 -4.50 2.46
N TYR A 58 0.16 -3.75 3.48
CA TYR A 58 1.38 -2.92 3.45
C TYR A 58 2.60 -3.76 3.04
N TRP A 59 2.81 -4.91 3.66
CA TRP A 59 3.94 -5.78 3.34
C TRP A 59 3.82 -6.42 1.95
N ARG A 60 2.62 -6.74 1.47
CA ARG A 60 2.41 -7.21 0.10
C ARG A 60 2.85 -6.17 -0.93
N PHE A 61 2.47 -4.89 -0.73
CA PHE A 61 2.94 -3.81 -1.60
C PHE A 61 4.45 -3.66 -1.57
N ASN A 62 5.06 -3.65 -0.38
CA ASN A 62 6.51 -3.52 -0.27
C ASN A 62 7.24 -4.71 -0.90
N GLN A 63 6.80 -5.94 -0.61
CA GLN A 63 7.39 -7.15 -1.20
C GLN A 63 7.31 -7.11 -2.72
N CYS A 64 6.17 -6.75 -3.29
CA CYS A 64 5.99 -6.60 -4.71
C CYS A 64 6.92 -5.53 -5.29
N MET A 65 6.89 -4.30 -4.75
CA MET A 65 7.68 -3.18 -5.27
C MET A 65 9.19 -3.44 -5.22
N TYR A 66 9.68 -4.11 -4.18
CA TYR A 66 11.12 -4.35 -4.01
C TYR A 66 11.62 -5.62 -4.68
N ASN A 67 10.76 -6.63 -4.87
CA ASN A 67 11.17 -7.92 -5.42
C ASN A 67 10.97 -8.05 -6.93
N GLU A 68 9.99 -7.33 -7.49
CA GLU A 68 9.71 -7.37 -8.93
C GLU A 68 10.70 -6.48 -9.69
N ASP A 69 11.50 -7.12 -10.55
CA ASP A 69 12.55 -6.43 -11.32
C ASP A 69 12.00 -5.67 -12.53
N ASP A 70 10.87 -6.12 -13.09
CA ASP A 70 10.33 -5.68 -14.40
C ASP A 70 9.20 -4.64 -14.29
N LEU A 71 8.97 -4.07 -13.09
CA LEU A 71 7.99 -2.99 -12.94
C LEU A 71 8.41 -1.76 -13.72
N SER A 72 7.54 -1.29 -14.61
CA SER A 72 7.66 0.04 -15.20
C SER A 72 7.54 1.14 -14.15
N ASP A 73 8.04 2.34 -14.47
CA ASP A 73 7.91 3.48 -13.56
C ASP A 73 6.44 3.80 -13.22
N SER A 74 5.53 3.67 -14.18
CA SER A 74 4.09 3.91 -13.97
C SER A 74 3.45 2.86 -13.05
N GLU A 75 3.80 1.59 -13.19
CA GLU A 75 3.31 0.51 -12.31
C GLU A 75 3.84 0.69 -10.88
N PHE A 76 5.13 0.99 -10.75
CA PHE A 76 5.74 1.29 -9.45
C PHE A 76 5.06 2.47 -8.75
N GLU A 77 4.81 3.56 -9.48
CA GLU A 77 4.09 4.73 -8.96
C GLU A 77 2.64 4.41 -8.61
N GLY A 78 1.98 3.59 -9.42
CA GLY A 78 0.63 3.10 -9.13
C GLY A 78 0.55 2.29 -7.85
N LEU A 79 1.48 1.35 -7.65
CA LEU A 79 1.59 0.56 -6.40
C LEU A 79 1.86 1.45 -5.19
N LEU A 80 2.75 2.44 -5.33
CA LEU A 80 3.05 3.39 -4.26
C LEU A 80 1.85 4.29 -3.92
N LYS A 81 1.04 4.69 -4.91
CA LYS A 81 -0.22 5.41 -4.68
C LYS A 81 -1.21 4.55 -3.89
N GLN A 82 -1.36 3.28 -4.24
CA GLN A 82 -2.21 2.35 -3.49
C GLN A 82 -1.70 2.13 -2.05
N LEU A 83 -0.39 1.90 -1.88
CA LEU A 83 0.23 1.76 -0.57
C LEU A 83 -0.03 3.00 0.30
N ARG A 84 0.09 4.20 -0.26
CA ARG A 84 -0.12 5.46 0.43
C ARG A 84 -1.56 5.60 0.97
N ARG A 85 -2.55 4.94 0.38
CA ARG A 85 -3.94 4.92 0.87
C ARG A 85 -4.10 4.17 2.20
N LEU A 86 -3.10 3.37 2.60
CA LEU A 86 -3.08 2.70 3.90
C LEU A 86 -2.56 3.60 5.02
N TYR A 87 -2.00 4.77 4.71
CA TYR A 87 -1.39 5.66 5.68
C TYR A 87 -2.41 6.62 6.28
N ASP A 88 -2.21 6.94 7.56
CA ASP A 88 -2.97 7.97 8.27
C ASP A 88 -2.61 9.38 7.75
N ASP A 89 -3.56 10.29 7.77
CA ASP A 89 -3.37 11.68 7.31
C ASP A 89 -2.28 12.40 8.10
N GLU A 90 -2.13 12.09 9.39
CA GLU A 90 -1.07 12.65 10.22
C GLU A 90 0.30 12.20 9.71
N LEU A 91 0.48 10.90 9.43
CA LEU A 91 1.71 10.39 8.81
C LEU A 91 1.97 11.05 7.45
N LEU A 92 0.93 11.23 6.65
CA LEU A 92 1.04 11.86 5.32
C LEU A 92 1.32 13.35 5.37
N SER A 93 0.97 14.04 6.47
CA SER A 93 1.19 15.47 6.65
C SER A 93 2.65 15.85 6.90
N HIS A 94 3.47 14.90 7.33
CA HIS A 94 4.91 15.13 7.51
C HIS A 94 5.59 15.44 6.17
N SER A 95 6.42 16.47 6.16
CA SER A 95 7.10 16.95 4.94
C SER A 95 7.94 15.88 4.24
N ASP A 96 8.46 14.90 4.99
CA ASP A 96 9.25 13.78 4.45
C ASP A 96 8.39 12.73 3.76
N ASN A 97 7.08 12.71 4.02
CA ASN A 97 6.09 11.85 3.39
C ASN A 97 5.31 12.55 2.25
N SER A 98 5.77 13.75 1.82
CA SER A 98 5.24 14.35 0.59
C SER A 98 5.45 13.41 -0.59
N TRP A 99 4.53 13.44 -1.58
CA TRP A 99 4.58 12.51 -2.72
C TRP A 99 5.95 12.43 -3.38
N ASN A 100 6.55 13.58 -3.69
CA ASN A 100 7.84 13.63 -4.39
C ASN A 100 8.99 13.03 -3.57
N LYS A 101 9.03 13.31 -2.26
CA LYS A 101 10.06 12.74 -1.37
C LYS A 101 9.87 11.24 -1.20
N MET A 102 8.64 10.82 -0.97
CA MET A 102 8.28 9.42 -0.81
C MET A 102 8.64 8.61 -2.07
N LEU A 103 8.22 9.08 -3.24
CA LEU A 103 8.55 8.43 -4.51
C LEU A 103 10.07 8.34 -4.74
N LYS A 104 10.80 9.43 -4.48
CA LYS A 104 12.27 9.44 -4.58
C LYS A 104 12.90 8.42 -3.64
N ASN A 105 12.46 8.36 -2.38
CA ASN A 105 13.00 7.45 -1.37
C ASN A 105 12.73 6.00 -1.74
N PHE A 106 11.50 5.65 -2.11
CA PHE A 106 11.14 4.30 -2.51
C PHE A 106 11.89 3.84 -3.77
N LYS A 107 12.04 4.70 -4.78
CA LYS A 107 12.87 4.40 -5.97
C LYS A 107 14.36 4.22 -5.62
N SER A 108 14.87 5.02 -4.69
CA SER A 108 16.25 4.88 -4.18
C SER A 108 16.44 3.55 -3.44
N ASP A 109 15.50 3.19 -2.58
CA ASP A 109 15.57 1.96 -1.81
C ASP A 109 15.42 0.72 -2.71
N LYS A 110 14.54 0.75 -3.73
CA LYS A 110 14.48 -0.31 -4.76
C LYS A 110 15.84 -0.51 -5.44
N LYS A 111 16.53 0.59 -5.80
CA LYS A 111 17.88 0.49 -6.39
C LYS A 111 18.88 -0.15 -5.42
N LYS A 112 18.83 0.19 -4.12
CA LYS A 112 19.69 -0.43 -3.10
C LYS A 112 19.36 -1.92 -2.93
N TYR A 113 18.09 -2.30 -2.88
CA TYR A 113 17.67 -3.70 -2.82
C TYR A 113 18.25 -4.49 -4.01
N LYS A 114 18.09 -3.96 -5.22
CA LYS A 114 18.62 -4.60 -6.43
C LYS A 114 20.15 -4.71 -6.41
N SER A 115 20.88 -3.61 -6.11
CA SER A 115 22.35 -3.60 -6.07
C SER A 115 22.93 -4.53 -5.00
N ASN A 116 22.25 -4.64 -3.85
CA ASN A 116 22.65 -5.50 -2.75
C ASN A 116 22.13 -6.94 -2.88
N LYS A 117 21.44 -7.28 -3.97
CA LYS A 117 20.76 -8.57 -4.14
C LYS A 117 19.85 -8.90 -2.95
N GLN A 118 19.17 -7.88 -2.43
CA GLN A 118 18.24 -8.02 -1.33
C GLN A 118 16.83 -8.34 -1.86
N LYS A 119 16.12 -9.21 -1.12
CA LYS A 119 14.70 -9.52 -1.38
C LYS A 119 13.96 -9.70 -0.07
N ILE A 120 12.74 -9.21 0.03
CA ILE A 120 11.81 -9.53 1.11
C ILE A 120 11.33 -10.96 0.88
N SER A 121 11.87 -11.91 1.63
CA SER A 121 11.59 -13.33 1.42
C SER A 121 10.23 -13.74 1.97
N SER A 122 9.90 -13.27 3.17
CA SER A 122 8.61 -13.51 3.83
C SER A 122 8.37 -12.45 4.90
N TYR A 123 7.14 -12.34 5.32
CA TYR A 123 6.75 -11.54 6.48
C TYR A 123 5.64 -12.25 7.25
N ILE A 124 5.65 -12.06 8.56
CA ILE A 124 4.61 -12.51 9.48
C ILE A 124 4.08 -11.26 10.17
N VAL A 125 2.78 -11.13 10.25
CA VAL A 125 2.09 -10.06 10.98
C VAL A 125 1.35 -10.70 12.13
N GLN A 126 1.43 -10.10 13.30
CA GLN A 126 0.72 -10.52 14.50
C GLN A 126 -0.77 -10.76 14.21
N ASP A 127 -1.31 -11.85 14.71
CA ASP A 127 -2.72 -12.18 14.52
C ASP A 127 -3.63 -11.16 15.20
N ASN A 128 -4.82 -10.95 14.63
CA ASN A 128 -5.70 -9.88 15.09
C ASN A 128 -6.15 -10.06 16.54
N ASP A 129 -6.27 -11.31 16.99
CA ASP A 129 -6.69 -11.63 18.36
C ASP A 129 -5.64 -11.23 19.41
N ASP A 130 -4.38 -11.11 19.00
CA ASP A 130 -3.27 -10.70 19.86
C ASP A 130 -2.94 -9.19 19.76
N VAL A 131 -3.64 -8.46 18.89
CA VAL A 131 -3.43 -7.01 18.70
C VAL A 131 -3.84 -6.27 19.97
N LYS A 132 -3.01 -5.32 20.39
CA LYS A 132 -3.34 -4.43 21.50
C LYS A 132 -4.13 -3.24 21.01
N PHE A 133 -5.41 -3.21 21.38
CA PHE A 133 -6.30 -2.09 21.09
C PHE A 133 -6.28 -1.07 22.23
N GLY A 134 -6.51 0.18 21.89
CA GLY A 134 -6.58 1.30 22.83
C GLY A 134 -7.22 2.52 22.17
N GLU A 135 -7.12 3.65 22.83
CA GLU A 135 -7.63 4.93 22.33
C GLU A 135 -6.58 6.01 22.50
N GLU A 136 -6.43 6.88 21.52
CA GLU A 136 -5.61 8.07 21.57
C GLU A 136 -6.38 9.26 20.98
N LYS A 137 -6.53 10.32 21.78
CA LYS A 137 -7.25 11.55 21.37
C LYS A 137 -8.66 11.29 20.82
N GLY A 138 -9.39 10.35 21.45
CA GLY A 138 -10.76 10.01 21.05
C GLY A 138 -10.87 9.14 19.79
N LYS A 139 -9.76 8.54 19.33
CA LYS A 139 -9.74 7.64 18.18
C LYS A 139 -9.24 6.26 18.57
N GLU A 140 -9.89 5.22 18.06
CA GLU A 140 -9.42 3.85 18.26
C GLU A 140 -8.04 3.67 17.63
N CYS A 141 -7.11 3.10 18.41
CA CYS A 141 -5.75 2.78 18.01
C CYS A 141 -5.44 1.30 18.22
N ALA A 142 -4.49 0.79 17.46
CA ALA A 142 -4.02 -0.57 17.57
C ALA A 142 -2.50 -0.62 17.45
N ILE A 143 -1.87 -1.47 18.27
CA ILE A 143 -0.43 -1.74 18.20
C ILE A 143 -0.25 -3.22 17.89
N LEU A 144 0.55 -3.51 16.85
CA LEU A 144 0.86 -4.87 16.42
C LEU A 144 2.31 -4.97 15.94
N TYR A 145 2.82 -6.19 15.93
CA TYR A 145 4.20 -6.48 15.55
C TYR A 145 4.29 -7.24 14.23
N THR A 146 5.43 -7.07 13.55
CA THR A 146 5.78 -7.84 12.34
C THR A 146 7.17 -8.43 12.47
N ASN A 147 7.37 -9.57 11.81
CA ASN A 147 8.66 -10.23 11.63
C ASN A 147 8.88 -10.41 10.12
N THR A 148 9.85 -9.70 9.57
CA THR A 148 10.14 -9.72 8.13
C THR A 148 11.50 -10.34 7.90
N LEU A 149 11.56 -11.33 7.01
CA LEU A 149 12.79 -11.98 6.60
C LEU A 149 13.29 -11.35 5.30
N VAL A 150 14.44 -10.69 5.37
CA VAL A 150 15.14 -10.15 4.21
C VAL A 150 16.34 -11.05 3.89
N LYS A 151 16.45 -11.51 2.64
CA LYS A 151 17.63 -12.21 2.11
C LYS A 151 18.54 -11.19 1.45
N LYS A 152 19.86 -11.35 1.66
CA LYS A 152 20.91 -10.59 1.01
C LYS A 152 22.00 -11.57 0.55
N GLY A 153 21.93 -12.03 -0.69
CA GLY A 153 22.77 -13.14 -1.15
C GLY A 153 22.49 -14.42 -0.35
N SER A 154 23.50 -14.95 0.36
CA SER A 154 23.37 -16.07 1.29
C SER A 154 22.83 -15.69 2.67
N ASP A 155 22.96 -14.44 3.04
CA ASP A 155 22.59 -13.96 4.37
C ASP A 155 21.09 -13.80 4.53
N ARG A 156 20.62 -13.97 5.76
CA ARG A 156 19.22 -13.78 6.15
C ARG A 156 19.17 -12.88 7.37
N VAL A 157 18.41 -11.81 7.27
CA VAL A 157 18.19 -10.85 8.36
C VAL A 157 16.73 -10.82 8.72
N ARG A 158 16.41 -10.98 10.00
CA ARG A 158 15.05 -10.76 10.52
C ARG A 158 14.93 -9.32 11.02
N LEU A 159 13.89 -8.65 10.58
CA LEU A 159 13.50 -7.31 11.03
C LEU A 159 12.22 -7.44 11.82
N TYR A 160 12.22 -6.89 13.03
CA TYR A 160 11.04 -6.83 13.87
C TYR A 160 10.60 -5.37 13.98
N GLU A 161 9.36 -5.11 13.66
CA GLU A 161 8.80 -3.77 13.68
C GLU A 161 7.48 -3.74 14.44
N LYS A 162 7.26 -2.63 15.13
CA LYS A 162 6.01 -2.30 15.80
C LYS A 162 5.26 -1.28 14.95
N PHE A 163 4.06 -1.63 14.55
CA PHE A 163 3.14 -0.74 13.85
C PHE A 163 2.14 -0.15 14.82
N MET A 164 1.83 1.11 14.63
CA MET A 164 0.68 1.78 15.22
C MET A 164 -0.32 2.08 14.11
N CYS A 165 -1.55 1.60 14.28
CA CYS A 165 -2.67 1.91 13.41
C CYS A 165 -3.71 2.72 14.18
N ARG A 166 -4.46 3.56 13.46
CA ARG A 166 -5.54 4.37 14.01
C ARG A 166 -6.73 4.35 13.05
N LYS A 167 -7.95 4.39 13.56
CA LYS A 167 -9.15 4.55 12.72
C LYS A 167 -9.27 5.97 12.22
N ASP A 168 -9.55 6.12 10.91
CA ASP A 168 -9.93 7.38 10.31
C ASP A 168 -11.41 7.73 10.58
N SER A 169 -11.89 8.86 10.06
CA SER A 169 -13.29 9.30 10.22
C SER A 169 -14.31 8.38 9.56
N SER A 170 -13.89 7.54 8.63
CA SER A 170 -14.72 6.53 7.95
C SER A 170 -14.68 5.17 8.65
N GLY A 171 -13.97 5.04 9.76
CA GLY A 171 -13.79 3.80 10.51
C GLY A 171 -12.75 2.84 9.92
N ASN A 172 -11.99 3.25 8.92
CA ASN A 172 -10.94 2.44 8.31
C ASN A 172 -9.65 2.52 9.14
N TRP A 173 -9.01 1.39 9.35
CA TRP A 173 -7.70 1.33 9.97
C TRP A 173 -6.62 1.90 9.05
N LYS A 174 -5.83 2.86 9.54
CA LYS A 174 -4.73 3.52 8.83
C LYS A 174 -3.44 3.37 9.62
N ILE A 175 -2.32 3.22 8.91
CA ILE A 175 -0.99 3.16 9.53
C ILE A 175 -0.58 4.57 9.94
N LEU A 176 -0.48 4.81 11.24
CA LEU A 176 -0.02 6.08 11.82
C LEU A 176 1.52 6.16 11.85
N GLY A 177 2.19 5.00 11.95
CA GLY A 177 3.65 4.92 11.92
C GLY A 177 4.15 3.55 12.29
N TRP A 178 5.46 3.37 12.19
CA TRP A 178 6.15 2.16 12.64
C TRP A 178 7.56 2.47 13.13
N SER A 179 8.11 1.58 13.93
CA SER A 179 9.46 1.70 14.48
C SER A 179 10.09 0.32 14.64
N ASN A 180 11.43 0.29 14.69
CA ASN A 180 12.14 -0.94 15.06
C ASN A 180 11.71 -1.39 16.45
N ALA A 181 11.45 -2.68 16.61
CA ALA A 181 11.01 -3.30 17.85
C ALA A 181 11.68 -4.67 18.05
N ALA A 182 12.99 -4.74 17.85
CA ALA A 182 13.74 -5.99 17.86
C ALA A 182 13.55 -6.79 19.14
N LYS A 183 13.49 -6.13 20.32
CA LYS A 183 13.34 -6.79 21.61
C LYS A 183 11.93 -7.34 21.81
N GLU A 184 10.93 -6.51 21.60
CA GLU A 184 9.51 -6.84 21.83
C GLU A 184 8.99 -7.81 20.77
N GLY A 185 9.32 -7.54 19.50
CA GLY A 185 8.92 -8.39 18.39
C GLY A 185 9.54 -9.78 18.45
N LYS A 186 10.84 -9.85 18.78
CA LYS A 186 11.50 -11.14 19.01
C LYS A 186 10.82 -11.94 20.13
N LYS A 187 10.53 -11.27 21.25
CA LYS A 187 9.82 -11.93 22.37
C LYS A 187 8.46 -12.48 21.96
N TYR A 188 7.71 -11.74 21.12
CA TYR A 188 6.39 -12.18 20.66
C TYR A 188 6.50 -13.40 19.72
N PHE A 189 7.36 -13.31 18.69
CA PHE A 189 7.41 -14.33 17.64
C PHE A 189 8.20 -15.58 18.03
N ASP A 190 9.24 -15.47 18.85
CA ASP A 190 10.03 -16.64 19.26
C ASP A 190 9.33 -17.45 20.37
N ASN A 191 8.46 -16.81 21.19
CA ASN A 191 7.69 -17.53 22.23
C ASN A 191 6.36 -18.15 21.71
N SER A 192 5.96 -17.83 20.46
CA SER A 192 4.78 -18.42 19.83
C SER A 192 5.08 -19.72 19.07
N GLU A 193 6.33 -20.16 19.06
CA GLU A 193 6.76 -21.44 18.45
C GLU A 193 6.87 -22.60 19.48
N GLU A 194 6.54 -22.37 20.76
CA GLU A 194 6.37 -23.40 21.81
C GLU A 194 4.88 -23.77 22.02
#